data_aab1e6d790598658d7fe6150e82438fe
#
_entry.id   aab1e6d790598658d7fe6150e82438fe
#
_cell.length_a   1.000
_cell.length_b   1.000
_cell.length_c   1.000
_cell.angle_alpha   90.00
_cell.angle_beta   90.00
_cell.angle_gamma   90.00
#
_symmetry.space_group_name_H-M   'P 1'
#
loop_
_entity.id
_entity.type
_entity.pdbx_description
1 polymer ?
#
loop_
_entity_poly.entity_id
_entity_poly.type
_entity_poly.pdbx_seq_one_letter_code
_entity_poly.pdbx_strand_id
1 'polypeptide(L)'
;MKFSLIFSLLLISSSLLANDTTLQKSTATLPSVMVKKLDGTQVNIQDYGKTGKITIVSFWATWCGPCIKELDNILDVYEDWQSKYNCELIAVTIDDSRNIPKVQPFVNGKGWPYLILTDENKDLARAMNVNNPPQVVLLDQKGNIVYVHNGYTEGSELELEEKMKKLIEKKP
;
A
#
# COMPACT_ATOMS: atom_id res chain seq x y z
N MET A 1 2.65 -77.70 40.04
CA MET A 1 1.69 -76.69 39.50
C MET A 1 2.39 -75.30 39.37
N LYS A 2 2.82 -74.96 38.18
CA LYS A 2 3.52 -73.69 37.92
C LYS A 2 2.56 -72.73 37.20
N PHE A 3 2.18 -71.65 37.86
CA PHE A 3 1.38 -70.58 37.25
C PHE A 3 2.34 -69.62 36.57
N SER A 4 2.20 -69.52 35.26
CA SER A 4 2.96 -68.60 34.41
C SER A 4 2.07 -67.35 34.23
N LEU A 5 2.44 -66.21 34.82
CA LEU A 5 1.82 -64.91 34.65
C LEU A 5 2.44 -64.26 33.39
N ILE A 6 1.65 -64.16 32.33
CA ILE A 6 2.00 -63.38 31.12
C ILE A 6 1.62 -61.95 31.36
N PHE A 7 2.62 -61.06 31.50
CA PHE A 7 2.46 -59.63 31.64
C PHE A 7 2.39 -59.03 30.24
N SER A 8 1.18 -58.69 29.79
CA SER A 8 0.95 -58.06 28.50
C SER A 8 1.25 -56.57 28.62
N LEU A 9 2.36 -56.13 28.02
CA LEU A 9 2.79 -54.72 27.99
C LEU A 9 2.04 -53.99 26.86
N LEU A 10 1.00 -53.23 27.22
CA LEU A 10 0.31 -52.31 26.29
C LEU A 10 1.16 -51.07 26.04
N LEU A 11 1.78 -51.01 24.85
CA LEU A 11 2.44 -49.82 24.33
C LEU A 11 1.37 -48.82 23.88
N ILE A 12 1.09 -47.80 24.68
CA ILE A 12 0.26 -46.66 24.29
C ILE A 12 1.14 -45.74 23.44
N SER A 13 0.95 -45.80 22.13
CA SER A 13 1.55 -44.90 21.15
C SER A 13 0.83 -43.55 21.25
N SER A 14 1.39 -42.57 21.96
CA SER A 14 0.93 -41.19 21.97
C SER A 14 1.33 -40.52 20.67
N SER A 15 0.41 -40.46 19.71
CA SER A 15 0.56 -39.59 18.53
C SER A 15 0.51 -38.13 18.94
N LEU A 16 1.66 -37.48 19.06
CA LEU A 16 1.75 -36.02 19.14
C LEU A 16 1.28 -35.46 17.80
N LEU A 17 0.03 -34.99 17.77
CA LEU A 17 -0.43 -34.10 16.71
C LEU A 17 0.33 -32.78 16.86
N ALA A 18 1.40 -32.62 16.09
CA ALA A 18 2.03 -31.32 15.93
C ALA A 18 1.02 -30.43 15.20
N ASN A 19 0.40 -29.51 15.96
CA ASN A 19 -0.31 -28.39 15.38
C ASN A 19 0.72 -27.51 14.70
N ASP A 20 0.88 -27.73 13.41
CA ASP A 20 1.62 -26.82 12.52
C ASP A 20 0.78 -25.54 12.40
N THR A 21 0.98 -24.63 13.37
CA THR A 21 0.46 -23.27 13.28
C THR A 21 1.28 -22.55 12.23
N THR A 22 0.95 -22.78 10.95
CA THR A 22 1.42 -21.94 9.87
C THR A 22 0.94 -20.52 10.19
N LEU A 23 1.86 -19.69 10.67
CA LEU A 23 1.68 -18.25 10.76
C LEU A 23 1.41 -17.75 9.34
N GLN A 24 0.14 -17.67 8.95
CA GLN A 24 -0.26 -16.96 7.76
C GLN A 24 0.20 -15.51 7.96
N LYS A 25 1.28 -15.13 7.28
CA LYS A 25 1.71 -13.75 7.17
C LYS A 25 0.56 -13.00 6.51
N SER A 26 -0.30 -12.38 7.33
CA SER A 26 -1.38 -11.52 6.85
C SER A 26 -0.73 -10.38 6.09
N THR A 27 -0.79 -10.43 4.78
CA THR A 27 -0.35 -9.33 3.92
C THR A 27 -1.44 -8.27 3.97
N ALA A 28 -1.14 -7.10 4.54
CA ALA A 28 -2.05 -5.97 4.56
C ALA A 28 -2.32 -5.52 3.11
N THR A 29 -3.58 -5.16 2.84
CA THR A 29 -4.03 -4.61 1.55
C THR A 29 -4.69 -3.25 1.78
N LEU A 30 -5.02 -2.53 0.69
CA LEU A 30 -5.82 -1.32 0.83
C LEU A 30 -7.18 -1.64 1.46
N PRO A 31 -7.67 -0.80 2.39
CA PRO A 31 -8.98 -0.98 3.01
C PRO A 31 -10.10 -0.70 2.01
N SER A 32 -11.29 -1.24 2.27
CA SER A 32 -12.49 -0.90 1.51
C SER A 32 -13.02 0.45 1.99
N VAL A 33 -12.59 1.53 1.35
CA VAL A 33 -12.99 2.91 1.66
C VAL A 33 -13.34 3.64 0.38
N MET A 34 -14.44 4.37 0.40
CA MET A 34 -14.88 5.22 -0.71
C MET A 34 -14.15 6.56 -0.67
N VAL A 35 -13.56 6.91 -1.80
CA VAL A 35 -12.92 8.21 -2.08
C VAL A 35 -13.52 8.80 -3.35
N LYS A 36 -13.22 10.05 -3.69
CA LYS A 36 -13.77 10.69 -4.89
C LYS A 36 -12.67 11.04 -5.88
N LYS A 37 -12.95 10.90 -7.16
CA LYS A 37 -12.19 11.55 -8.23
C LYS A 37 -12.46 13.06 -8.22
N LEU A 38 -11.65 13.83 -8.94
CA LEU A 38 -11.84 15.27 -9.07
C LEU A 38 -13.16 15.68 -9.76
N ASP A 39 -13.73 14.80 -10.57
CA ASP A 39 -15.06 14.99 -11.18
C ASP A 39 -16.23 14.63 -10.24
N GLY A 40 -15.95 14.27 -8.99
CA GLY A 40 -16.93 13.87 -7.98
C GLY A 40 -17.33 12.39 -8.01
N THR A 41 -16.86 11.61 -8.99
CA THR A 41 -17.16 10.17 -9.07
C THR A 41 -16.60 9.44 -7.86
N GLN A 42 -17.45 8.68 -7.16
CA GLN A 42 -17.01 7.85 -6.04
C GLN A 42 -16.39 6.54 -6.54
N VAL A 43 -15.27 6.16 -5.95
CA VAL A 43 -14.55 4.92 -6.23
C VAL A 43 -14.08 4.28 -4.93
N ASN A 44 -13.96 2.95 -4.92
CA ASN A 44 -13.36 2.26 -3.79
C ASN A 44 -11.86 2.15 -4.00
N ILE A 45 -11.06 2.68 -3.07
CA ILE A 45 -9.60 2.66 -3.17
C ILE A 45 -9.04 1.23 -3.24
N GLN A 46 -9.72 0.25 -2.62
CA GLN A 46 -9.30 -1.15 -2.65
C GLN A 46 -9.20 -1.73 -4.07
N ASP A 47 -10.00 -1.23 -5.01
CA ASP A 47 -10.02 -1.76 -6.38
C ASP A 47 -8.73 -1.45 -7.15
N TYR A 48 -8.05 -0.38 -6.78
CA TYR A 48 -6.74 -0.05 -7.36
C TYR A 48 -5.62 -1.01 -6.95
N GLY A 49 -5.75 -1.72 -5.82
CA GLY A 49 -4.84 -2.80 -5.45
C GLY A 49 -5.00 -4.08 -6.29
N LYS A 50 -6.02 -4.15 -7.17
CA LYS A 50 -6.36 -5.34 -7.98
C LYS A 50 -6.02 -5.18 -9.46
N THR A 51 -5.31 -4.13 -9.84
CA THR A 51 -5.01 -3.79 -11.25
C THR A 51 -3.92 -4.66 -11.87
N GLY A 52 -3.16 -5.40 -11.07
CA GLY A 52 -1.99 -6.16 -11.52
C GLY A 52 -0.75 -5.30 -11.76
N LYS A 53 -0.82 -4.01 -11.43
CA LYS A 53 0.31 -3.07 -11.46
C LYS A 53 0.95 -2.93 -10.09
N ILE A 54 2.19 -2.48 -10.06
CA ILE A 54 2.77 -1.91 -8.84
C ILE A 54 2.04 -0.59 -8.60
N THR A 55 1.42 -0.42 -7.42
CA THR A 55 0.62 0.77 -7.13
C THR A 55 1.28 1.58 -6.01
N ILE A 56 1.52 2.86 -6.29
CA ILE A 56 2.02 3.84 -5.33
C ILE A 56 0.82 4.68 -4.88
N VAL A 57 0.54 4.72 -3.58
CA VAL A 57 -0.47 5.61 -3.00
C VAL A 57 0.26 6.66 -2.17
N SER A 58 0.23 7.93 -2.61
CA SER A 58 0.83 9.06 -1.88
C SER A 58 -0.26 9.93 -1.27
N PHE A 59 -0.24 10.09 0.05
CA PHE A 59 -1.11 11.00 0.78
C PHE A 59 -0.49 12.39 0.84
N TRP A 60 -1.22 13.39 0.37
CA TRP A 60 -0.75 14.76 0.25
C TRP A 60 -1.83 15.79 0.60
N ALA A 61 -1.49 17.07 0.55
CA ALA A 61 -2.44 18.17 0.61
C ALA A 61 -1.86 19.42 -0.06
N THR A 62 -2.72 20.34 -0.51
CA THR A 62 -2.31 21.60 -1.17
C THR A 62 -1.46 22.51 -0.30
N TRP A 63 -1.56 22.37 1.02
CA TRP A 63 -0.79 23.11 2.02
C TRP A 63 0.49 22.38 2.48
N CYS A 64 0.74 21.17 1.99
CA CYS A 64 1.87 20.32 2.40
C CYS A 64 3.08 20.54 1.48
N GLY A 65 3.97 21.44 1.83
CA GLY A 65 5.19 21.72 1.04
C GLY A 65 6.05 20.51 0.74
N PRO A 66 6.41 19.64 1.74
CA PRO A 66 7.17 18.42 1.49
C PRO A 66 6.48 17.43 0.55
N CYS A 67 5.14 17.30 0.63
CA CYS A 67 4.36 16.43 -0.27
C CYS A 67 4.45 16.91 -1.72
N ILE A 68 4.34 18.21 -1.91
CA ILE A 68 4.43 18.83 -3.25
C ILE A 68 5.82 18.57 -3.85
N LYS A 69 6.88 18.75 -3.04
CA LYS A 69 8.24 18.48 -3.48
C LYS A 69 8.45 17.00 -3.86
N GLU A 70 7.89 16.07 -3.07
CA GLU A 70 7.93 14.64 -3.37
C GLU A 70 7.28 14.33 -4.72
N LEU A 71 6.04 14.81 -4.93
CA LEU A 71 5.29 14.57 -6.16
C LEU A 71 5.92 15.26 -7.38
N ASP A 72 6.54 16.44 -7.20
CA ASP A 72 7.28 17.12 -8.25
C ASP A 72 8.55 16.33 -8.64
N ASN A 73 9.32 15.80 -7.67
CA ASN A 73 10.50 14.99 -7.95
C ASN A 73 10.14 13.64 -8.60
N ILE A 74 9.02 13.03 -8.19
CA ILE A 74 8.53 11.81 -8.86
C ILE A 74 8.11 12.11 -10.31
N LEU A 75 7.59 13.29 -10.61
CA LEU A 75 7.19 13.66 -11.97
C LEU A 75 8.34 13.50 -12.97
N ASP A 76 9.55 13.89 -12.59
CA ASP A 76 10.74 13.84 -13.43
C ASP A 76 11.14 12.41 -13.87
N VAL A 77 10.75 11.40 -13.09
CA VAL A 77 11.11 9.99 -13.30
C VAL A 77 9.91 9.09 -13.59
N TYR A 78 8.69 9.62 -13.53
CA TYR A 78 7.47 8.81 -13.52
C TYR A 78 7.24 8.03 -14.83
N GLU A 79 7.49 8.65 -15.98
CA GLU A 79 7.34 7.98 -17.29
C GLU A 79 8.31 6.78 -17.40
N ASP A 80 9.52 6.96 -16.93
CA ASP A 80 10.53 5.90 -16.84
C ASP A 80 10.06 4.76 -15.93
N TRP A 81 9.49 5.09 -14.76
CA TRP A 81 8.95 4.09 -13.83
C TRP A 81 7.78 3.32 -14.42
N GLN A 82 6.87 3.99 -15.10
CA GLN A 82 5.75 3.32 -15.79
C GLN A 82 6.26 2.32 -16.82
N SER A 83 7.25 2.72 -17.63
CA SER A 83 7.86 1.87 -18.65
C SER A 83 8.62 0.67 -18.05
N LYS A 84 9.41 0.89 -16.99
CA LYS A 84 10.29 -0.12 -16.39
C LYS A 84 9.56 -1.08 -15.45
N TYR A 85 8.61 -0.56 -14.66
CA TYR A 85 8.02 -1.28 -13.53
C TYR A 85 6.54 -1.59 -13.71
N ASN A 86 5.89 -1.12 -14.79
CA ASN A 86 4.43 -1.19 -14.97
C ASN A 86 3.71 -0.70 -13.71
N CYS A 87 4.06 0.50 -13.26
CA CYS A 87 3.50 1.10 -12.06
C CYS A 87 2.45 2.18 -12.35
N GLU A 88 1.67 2.51 -11.32
CA GLU A 88 0.76 3.64 -11.31
C GLU A 88 0.90 4.40 -9.98
N LEU A 89 0.70 5.72 -10.01
CA LEU A 89 0.67 6.56 -8.83
C LEU A 89 -0.71 7.17 -8.64
N ILE A 90 -1.23 7.02 -7.44
CA ILE A 90 -2.49 7.58 -6.97
C ILE A 90 -2.16 8.58 -5.88
N ALA A 91 -2.37 9.85 -6.15
CA ALA A 91 -2.17 10.92 -5.19
C ALA A 91 -3.50 11.24 -4.49
N VAL A 92 -3.61 10.83 -3.23
CA VAL A 92 -4.81 11.02 -2.41
C VAL A 92 -4.64 12.29 -1.57
N THR A 93 -5.43 13.32 -1.88
CA THR A 93 -5.39 14.52 -1.04
C THR A 93 -6.29 14.39 0.18
N ILE A 94 -5.76 14.85 1.32
CA ILE A 94 -6.49 14.96 2.60
C ILE A 94 -6.95 16.40 2.87
N ASP A 95 -7.03 17.22 1.84
CA ASP A 95 -7.61 18.56 1.95
C ASP A 95 -9.07 18.50 2.43
N ASP A 96 -9.43 19.39 3.33
CA ASP A 96 -10.80 19.50 3.83
C ASP A 96 -11.72 20.23 2.82
N SER A 97 -13.01 20.29 3.09
CA SER A 97 -14.04 20.89 2.23
C SER A 97 -13.72 22.33 1.79
N ARG A 98 -13.00 23.11 2.60
CA ARG A 98 -12.61 24.49 2.29
C ARG A 98 -11.48 24.56 1.25
N ASN A 99 -10.65 23.52 1.19
CA ASN A 99 -9.48 23.47 0.30
C ASN A 99 -9.72 22.61 -0.95
N ILE A 100 -10.66 21.65 -0.94
CA ILE A 100 -11.01 20.83 -2.10
C ILE A 100 -11.19 21.65 -3.40
N PRO A 101 -11.87 22.82 -3.42
CA PRO A 101 -12.00 23.61 -4.65
C PRO A 101 -10.68 24.09 -5.25
N LYS A 102 -9.60 24.11 -4.46
CA LYS A 102 -8.27 24.53 -4.92
C LYS A 102 -7.47 23.37 -5.55
N VAL A 103 -7.85 22.12 -5.31
CA VAL A 103 -7.09 20.93 -5.71
C VAL A 103 -6.97 20.84 -7.22
N GLN A 104 -8.09 20.91 -7.95
CA GLN A 104 -8.09 20.80 -9.41
C GLN A 104 -7.24 21.89 -10.09
N PRO A 105 -7.39 23.20 -9.79
CA PRO A 105 -6.51 24.22 -10.35
C PRO A 105 -5.04 24.02 -9.98
N PHE A 106 -4.76 23.57 -8.75
CA PHE A 106 -3.41 23.31 -8.29
C PHE A 106 -2.75 22.18 -9.11
N VAL A 107 -3.42 21.04 -9.25
CA VAL A 107 -2.94 19.88 -10.02
C VAL A 107 -2.72 20.25 -11.48
N ASN A 108 -3.64 21.01 -12.08
CA ASN A 108 -3.49 21.49 -13.46
C ASN A 108 -2.24 22.37 -13.61
N GLY A 109 -1.97 23.25 -12.64
CA GLY A 109 -0.78 24.10 -12.64
C GLY A 109 0.53 23.32 -12.48
N LYS A 110 0.50 22.15 -11.84
CA LYS A 110 1.65 21.25 -11.66
C LYS A 110 1.90 20.34 -12.87
N GLY A 111 0.87 20.09 -13.70
CA GLY A 111 0.97 19.16 -14.81
C GLY A 111 1.16 17.70 -14.39
N TRP A 112 0.76 17.32 -13.17
CA TRP A 112 0.89 15.96 -12.66
C TRP A 112 0.02 14.98 -13.46
N PRO A 113 0.58 13.89 -14.01
CA PRO A 113 -0.16 12.90 -14.78
C PRO A 113 -0.82 11.83 -13.91
N TYR A 114 -0.76 11.99 -12.58
CA TYR A 114 -1.23 11.04 -11.60
C TYR A 114 -2.75 10.98 -11.53
N LEU A 115 -3.28 9.82 -11.10
CA LEU A 115 -4.67 9.77 -10.67
C LEU A 115 -4.80 10.53 -9.35
N ILE A 116 -5.61 11.59 -9.35
CA ILE A 116 -5.89 12.36 -8.13
C ILE A 116 -7.21 11.91 -7.53
N LEU A 117 -7.17 11.53 -6.26
CA LEU A 117 -8.35 11.22 -5.47
C LEU A 117 -8.45 12.15 -4.26
N THR A 118 -9.65 12.36 -3.76
CA THR A 118 -9.91 13.22 -2.60
C THR A 118 -10.49 12.39 -1.45
N ASP A 119 -9.89 12.53 -0.27
CA ASP A 119 -10.32 11.94 1.00
C ASP A 119 -10.72 13.06 1.97
N GLU A 120 -11.74 13.84 1.58
CA GLU A 120 -12.18 15.06 2.25
C GLU A 120 -12.48 14.88 3.74
N ASN A 121 -13.07 13.72 4.08
CA ASN A 121 -13.40 13.36 5.46
C ASN A 121 -12.26 12.64 6.20
N LYS A 122 -11.14 12.36 5.52
CA LYS A 122 -10.01 11.60 6.03
C LYS A 122 -10.38 10.16 6.47
N ASP A 123 -11.36 9.55 5.81
CA ASP A 123 -11.77 8.17 6.12
C ASP A 123 -10.68 7.17 5.74
N LEU A 124 -10.10 7.34 4.56
CA LEU A 124 -8.98 6.53 4.11
C LEU A 124 -7.71 6.82 4.92
N ALA A 125 -7.41 8.10 5.16
CA ALA A 125 -6.27 8.50 5.97
C ALA A 125 -6.32 7.85 7.36
N ARG A 126 -7.48 7.86 8.03
CA ARG A 126 -7.67 7.18 9.31
C ARG A 126 -7.49 5.67 9.19
N ALA A 127 -8.10 5.03 8.20
CA ALA A 127 -7.99 3.58 8.00
C ALA A 127 -6.55 3.13 7.72
N MET A 128 -5.73 4.01 7.12
CA MET A 128 -4.31 3.77 6.80
C MET A 128 -3.33 4.32 7.86
N ASN A 129 -3.84 4.84 8.99
CA ASN A 129 -3.05 5.47 10.06
C ASN A 129 -2.16 6.62 9.57
N VAL A 130 -2.64 7.39 8.60
CA VAL A 130 -1.96 8.60 8.11
C VAL A 130 -2.22 9.74 9.08
N ASN A 131 -1.24 10.06 9.92
CA ASN A 131 -1.35 11.16 10.88
C ASN A 131 -1.00 12.50 10.24
N ASN A 132 0.12 12.54 9.52
CA ASN A 132 0.60 13.72 8.82
C ASN A 132 1.11 13.32 7.43
N PRO A 133 0.75 14.05 6.35
CA PRO A 133 1.35 13.85 5.04
C PRO A 133 2.77 14.47 5.00
N PRO A 134 3.64 14.01 4.08
CA PRO A 134 3.40 12.92 3.16
C PRO A 134 3.51 11.55 3.81
N GLN A 135 2.70 10.62 3.32
CA GLN A 135 2.91 9.19 3.54
C GLN A 135 2.76 8.48 2.22
N VAL A 136 3.75 7.66 1.89
CA VAL A 136 3.74 6.81 0.69
C VAL A 136 3.52 5.37 1.08
N VAL A 137 2.63 4.69 0.36
CA VAL A 137 2.36 3.26 0.48
C VAL A 137 2.62 2.60 -0.87
N LEU A 138 3.44 1.55 -0.90
CA LEU A 138 3.73 0.78 -2.09
C LEU A 138 3.04 -0.58 -2.03
N LEU A 139 2.32 -0.92 -3.09
CA LEU A 139 1.69 -2.23 -3.25
C LEU A 139 2.39 -3.03 -4.35
N ASP A 140 2.50 -4.32 -4.14
CA ASP A 140 2.91 -5.26 -5.18
C ASP A 140 1.78 -5.50 -6.21
N GLN A 141 2.06 -6.26 -7.27
CA GLN A 141 1.10 -6.57 -8.34
C GLN A 141 -0.10 -7.41 -7.87
N LYS A 142 -0.05 -7.94 -6.63
CA LYS A 142 -1.14 -8.69 -5.99
C LYS A 142 -1.98 -7.83 -5.06
N GLY A 143 -1.62 -6.53 -4.92
CA GLY A 143 -2.28 -5.57 -4.03
C GLY A 143 -1.85 -5.66 -2.57
N ASN A 144 -0.78 -6.38 -2.27
CA ASN A 144 -0.25 -6.43 -0.90
C ASN A 144 0.60 -5.18 -0.63
N ILE A 145 0.40 -4.57 0.52
CA ILE A 145 1.26 -3.48 1.00
C ILE A 145 2.62 -4.05 1.36
N VAL A 146 3.66 -3.60 0.68
CA VAL A 146 5.04 -4.10 0.83
C VAL A 146 5.99 -3.08 1.42
N TYR A 147 5.62 -1.80 1.39
CA TYR A 147 6.42 -0.71 1.94
C TYR A 147 5.53 0.47 2.33
N VAL A 148 5.86 1.13 3.43
CA VAL A 148 5.24 2.36 3.90
C VAL A 148 6.34 3.31 4.34
N HIS A 149 6.30 4.55 3.85
CA HIS A 149 7.23 5.62 4.22
C HIS A 149 6.44 6.83 4.72
N ASN A 150 6.90 7.42 5.82
CA ASN A 150 6.31 8.61 6.40
C ASN A 150 7.29 9.78 6.32
N GLY A 151 6.80 10.94 5.91
CA GLY A 151 7.61 12.11 5.67
C GLY A 151 8.33 12.04 4.32
N TYR A 152 8.99 13.14 3.95
CA TYR A 152 9.79 13.26 2.74
C TYR A 152 11.16 13.85 3.08
N THR A 153 12.19 13.22 2.57
CA THR A 153 13.55 13.76 2.48
C THR A 153 14.01 13.67 1.03
N GLU A 154 14.85 14.58 0.60
CA GLU A 154 15.39 14.55 -0.76
C GLU A 154 16.09 13.22 -1.04
N GLY A 155 15.73 12.57 -2.16
CA GLY A 155 16.19 11.22 -2.51
C GLY A 155 15.23 10.09 -2.05
N SER A 156 14.12 10.38 -1.36
CA SER A 156 13.12 9.34 -1.00
C SER A 156 12.54 8.64 -2.24
N GLU A 157 12.45 9.34 -3.38
CA GLU A 157 12.04 8.76 -4.66
C GLU A 157 13.00 7.67 -5.14
N LEU A 158 14.30 7.80 -4.88
CA LEU A 158 15.29 6.76 -5.23
C LEU A 158 15.10 5.49 -4.39
N GLU A 159 14.79 5.64 -3.10
CA GLU A 159 14.46 4.50 -2.26
C GLU A 159 13.20 3.80 -2.74
N LEU A 160 12.17 4.55 -3.12
CA LEU A 160 10.93 4.01 -3.67
C LEU A 160 11.20 3.22 -4.96
N GLU A 161 12.04 3.73 -5.85
CA GLU A 161 12.46 3.04 -7.07
C GLU A 161 13.15 1.70 -6.76
N GLU A 162 14.07 1.68 -5.80
CA GLU A 162 14.75 0.46 -5.38
C GLU A 162 13.77 -0.59 -4.81
N LYS A 163 12.70 -0.18 -4.14
CA LYS A 163 11.66 -1.12 -3.70
C LYS A 163 10.90 -1.69 -4.90
N MET A 164 10.52 -0.86 -5.88
CA MET A 164 9.83 -1.34 -7.09
C MET A 164 10.71 -2.30 -7.90
N LYS A 165 11.98 -2.01 -8.06
CA LYS A 165 12.95 -2.88 -8.74
C LYS A 165 12.99 -4.27 -8.10
N LYS A 166 13.06 -4.35 -6.78
CA LYS A 166 13.03 -5.63 -6.05
C LYS A 166 11.74 -6.42 -6.24
N LEU A 167 10.61 -5.77 -6.52
CA LEU A 167 9.35 -6.45 -6.77
C LEU A 167 9.32 -7.16 -8.13
N ILE A 168 9.99 -6.61 -9.15
CA ILE A 168 10.05 -7.24 -10.47
C ILE A 168 11.15 -8.29 -10.57
N GLU A 169 12.26 -8.14 -9.83
CA GLU A 169 13.36 -9.12 -9.78
C GLU A 169 12.98 -10.41 -9.04
N LYS A 170 12.04 -10.34 -8.09
CA LYS A 170 11.52 -11.50 -7.33
C LYS A 170 10.47 -12.33 -8.07
N LYS A 171 10.31 -12.16 -9.38
CA LYS A 171 9.39 -13.00 -10.16
C LYS A 171 9.86 -14.46 -10.11
N PRO A 172 9.00 -15.42 -9.65
CA PRO A 172 9.36 -16.81 -9.55
C PRO A 172 9.66 -17.44 -10.89
#